data_85a78782f36e171273c052baad881414
#
_entry.id   85a78782f36e171273c052baad881414
#
_cell.length_a   1.000
_cell.length_b   1.000
_cell.length_c   1.000
_cell.angle_alpha   90.00
_cell.angle_beta   90.00
_cell.angle_gamma   90.00
#
_symmetry.space_group_name_H-M   'P 1'
#
loop_
_entity.id
_entity.type
_entity.pdbx_description
1 polymer ?
#
loop_
_entity_poly.entity_id
_entity_poly.type
_entity_poly.pdbx_seq_one_letter_code
_entity_poly.pdbx_strand_id
1 'polypeptide(L)'
;MSDNKVETELLSQIKEVLLKFPKYWEKEVLLRNKVAEDLREYNQELIEALLSNQLVKDTYSISLNSTNIFKTEEFISMLRYKNYWENSYTKYSNEIGLTSEGKYLNYNTDVVLDFPHKDSILEGGMTKEDQGKKEIYYHNVLAKEEIDTLLSPKVLTNIKKYDKNGKHDIDDFTDQDNLIIKGNNLIALHSLKERYENKIKMIYIDPPYNTGNDSFKYNDKFNHSTWLAFVKNRLEIAYSLLSQDGSIYIQIDNNEVHYLKVLMDEIFGENNFQREIIWVLKGV
;
A
#
# COMPACT_ATOMS: atom_id res chain seq x y z
N MET A 1 11.08 13.56 17.57
CA MET A 1 9.98 12.61 17.38
C MET A 1 10.51 11.54 16.44
N SER A 2 10.72 10.33 16.92
CA SER A 2 11.19 9.24 16.07
C SER A 2 10.04 8.90 15.12
N ASP A 3 10.25 9.11 13.83
CA ASP A 3 9.38 8.58 12.79
C ASP A 3 9.33 7.06 12.95
N ASN A 4 8.20 6.53 13.39
CA ASN A 4 7.94 5.10 13.39
C ASN A 4 7.76 4.66 11.93
N LYS A 5 8.88 4.39 11.25
CA LYS A 5 8.89 3.85 9.89
C LYS A 5 8.45 2.39 9.96
N VAL A 6 7.46 2.02 9.16
CA VAL A 6 7.09 0.62 8.98
C VAL A 6 8.19 -0.02 8.13
N GLU A 7 8.96 -0.90 8.72
CA GLU A 7 10.02 -1.65 8.05
C GLU A 7 9.68 -3.14 8.11
N THR A 8 9.74 -3.83 6.98
CA THR A 8 9.50 -5.27 6.93
C THR A 8 10.67 -6.02 7.54
N GLU A 9 10.45 -7.24 8.03
CA GLU A 9 11.50 -8.07 8.59
C GLU A 9 12.63 -8.31 7.58
N LEU A 10 12.27 -8.57 6.32
CA LEU A 10 13.24 -8.76 5.24
C LEU A 10 14.10 -7.52 5.01
N LEU A 11 13.50 -6.33 4.97
CA LEU A 11 14.26 -5.06 4.83
C LEU A 11 15.17 -4.80 6.01
N SER A 12 14.73 -5.11 7.22
CA SER A 12 15.55 -5.00 8.43
C SER A 12 16.77 -5.92 8.34
N GLN A 13 16.59 -7.17 7.95
CA GLN A 13 17.68 -8.13 7.79
C GLN A 13 18.63 -7.78 6.64
N ILE A 14 18.11 -7.28 5.50
CA ILE A 14 18.96 -6.77 4.41
C ILE A 14 19.82 -5.59 4.90
N LYS A 15 19.23 -4.71 5.66
CA LYS A 15 19.93 -3.56 6.24
C LYS A 15 21.04 -3.98 7.19
N GLU A 16 20.79 -4.97 8.04
CA GLU A 16 21.81 -5.57 8.93
C GLU A 16 22.99 -6.15 8.13
N VAL A 17 22.71 -6.84 7.02
CA VAL A 17 23.76 -7.36 6.13
C VAL A 17 24.54 -6.21 5.51
N LEU A 18 23.88 -5.20 4.99
CA LEU A 18 24.52 -4.05 4.34
C LEU A 18 25.29 -3.14 5.31
N LEU A 19 24.93 -3.12 6.59
CA LEU A 19 25.69 -2.40 7.62
C LEU A 19 27.12 -2.94 7.83
N LYS A 20 27.38 -4.19 7.43
CA LYS A 20 28.72 -4.77 7.43
C LYS A 20 29.65 -4.14 6.39
N PHE A 21 29.12 -3.37 5.47
CA PHE A 21 29.84 -2.72 4.37
C PHE A 21 29.78 -1.20 4.49
N PRO A 22 30.69 -0.55 5.22
CA PRO A 22 30.67 0.92 5.41
C PRO A 22 30.67 1.72 4.10
N LYS A 23 31.22 1.15 3.02
CA LYS A 23 31.28 1.77 1.69
C LYS A 23 29.89 2.06 1.08
N TYR A 24 28.85 1.43 1.56
CA TYR A 24 27.47 1.64 1.09
C TYR A 24 26.68 2.65 1.93
N TRP A 25 27.32 3.29 2.88
CA TRP A 25 26.65 4.21 3.79
C TRP A 25 27.32 5.59 3.75
N GLU A 26 26.50 6.62 3.68
CA GLU A 26 26.91 8.00 3.92
C GLU A 26 26.09 8.52 5.08
N LYS A 27 26.74 8.71 6.24
CA LYS A 27 26.09 8.95 7.53
C LYS A 27 25.11 7.81 7.84
N GLU A 28 23.80 8.06 7.79
CA GLU A 28 22.76 7.03 8.00
C GLU A 28 21.99 6.68 6.72
N VAL A 29 22.43 7.19 5.57
CA VAL A 29 21.76 7.00 4.28
C VAL A 29 22.45 5.89 3.49
N LEU A 30 21.66 4.91 3.04
CA LEU A 30 22.15 3.83 2.17
C LEU A 30 22.36 4.35 0.73
N LEU A 31 23.57 4.20 0.23
CA LEU A 31 23.97 4.53 -1.15
C LEU A 31 23.53 3.40 -2.11
N ARG A 32 22.25 3.34 -2.40
CA ARG A 32 21.59 2.26 -3.17
C ARG A 32 22.18 2.06 -4.55
N ASN A 33 22.53 3.14 -5.23
CA ASN A 33 23.13 3.04 -6.56
C ASN A 33 24.46 2.31 -6.51
N LYS A 34 25.26 2.52 -5.46
CA LYS A 34 26.55 1.85 -5.28
C LYS A 34 26.37 0.36 -4.97
N VAL A 35 25.37 0.01 -4.17
CA VAL A 35 25.00 -1.40 -3.93
C VAL A 35 24.54 -2.05 -5.24
N ALA A 36 23.71 -1.36 -6.03
CA ALA A 36 23.22 -1.87 -7.31
C ALA A 36 24.33 -2.05 -8.35
N GLU A 37 25.30 -1.16 -8.37
CA GLU A 37 26.48 -1.23 -9.25
C GLU A 37 27.35 -2.44 -8.90
N ASP A 38 27.74 -2.57 -7.61
CA ASP A 38 28.52 -3.70 -7.14
C ASP A 38 27.82 -5.06 -7.36
N LEU A 39 26.48 -5.11 -7.24
CA LEU A 39 25.71 -6.31 -7.55
C LEU A 39 25.71 -6.66 -9.03
N ARG A 40 25.64 -5.67 -9.93
CA ARG A 40 25.72 -5.90 -11.38
C ARG A 40 27.10 -6.32 -11.83
N GLU A 41 28.11 -5.88 -11.11
CA GLU A 41 29.50 -6.32 -11.32
C GLU A 41 29.80 -7.66 -10.65
N TYR A 42 28.77 -8.32 -10.09
CA TYR A 42 28.90 -9.61 -9.40
C TYR A 42 29.91 -9.60 -8.26
N ASN A 43 29.90 -8.52 -7.45
CA ASN A 43 30.75 -8.45 -6.27
C ASN A 43 30.50 -9.64 -5.34
N GLN A 44 31.48 -10.54 -5.30
CA GLN A 44 31.35 -11.84 -4.63
C GLN A 44 31.09 -11.69 -3.14
N GLU A 45 31.83 -10.81 -2.46
CA GLU A 45 31.72 -10.58 -1.02
C GLU A 45 30.31 -10.11 -0.63
N LEU A 46 29.73 -9.21 -1.43
CA LEU A 46 28.37 -8.71 -1.20
C LEU A 46 27.32 -9.80 -1.42
N ILE A 47 27.43 -10.55 -2.53
CA ILE A 47 26.49 -11.62 -2.86
C ILE A 47 26.54 -12.74 -1.82
N GLU A 48 27.73 -13.15 -1.39
CA GLU A 48 27.90 -14.15 -0.34
C GLU A 48 27.30 -13.68 1.00
N ALA A 49 27.50 -12.42 1.37
CA ALA A 49 26.94 -11.85 2.57
C ALA A 49 25.40 -11.83 2.54
N LEU A 50 24.81 -11.49 1.40
CA LEU A 50 23.37 -11.50 1.21
C LEU A 50 22.80 -12.92 1.23
N LEU A 51 23.44 -13.88 0.57
CA LEU A 51 23.05 -15.29 0.56
C LEU A 51 23.28 -16.01 1.89
N SER A 52 24.11 -15.47 2.78
CA SER A 52 24.30 -15.99 4.13
C SER A 52 23.08 -15.76 5.04
N ASN A 53 22.23 -14.79 4.71
CA ASN A 53 20.97 -14.56 5.38
C ASN A 53 19.89 -15.47 4.79
N GLN A 54 19.26 -16.29 5.62
CA GLN A 54 18.31 -17.31 5.15
C GLN A 54 17.09 -16.69 4.46
N LEU A 55 16.51 -15.64 5.01
CA LEU A 55 15.32 -14.98 4.47
C LEU A 55 15.62 -14.31 3.11
N VAL A 56 16.79 -13.65 2.98
CA VAL A 56 17.25 -13.08 1.72
C VAL A 56 17.51 -14.16 0.68
N LYS A 57 18.13 -15.26 1.09
CA LYS A 57 18.39 -16.40 0.22
C LYS A 57 17.10 -17.02 -0.30
N ASP A 58 16.13 -17.27 0.56
CA ASP A 58 14.85 -17.88 0.17
C ASP A 58 14.05 -16.98 -0.77
N THR A 59 14.15 -15.66 -0.58
CA THR A 59 13.43 -14.67 -1.39
C THR A 59 14.13 -14.39 -2.72
N TYR A 60 15.45 -14.19 -2.69
CA TYR A 60 16.20 -13.68 -3.85
C TYR A 60 17.22 -14.69 -4.41
N SER A 61 17.04 -16.00 -4.22
CA SER A 61 17.83 -16.97 -4.93
C SER A 61 17.00 -18.10 -5.56
N ILE A 62 17.58 -18.74 -6.56
CA ILE A 62 17.07 -19.96 -7.17
C ILE A 62 18.10 -21.04 -6.94
N SER A 63 17.67 -22.16 -6.34
CA SER A 63 18.53 -23.33 -6.16
C SER A 63 18.49 -24.20 -7.41
N LEU A 64 19.63 -24.35 -8.06
CA LEU A 64 19.85 -25.27 -9.19
C LEU A 64 20.85 -26.32 -8.76
N ASN A 65 20.38 -27.53 -8.49
CA ASN A 65 21.18 -28.62 -7.96
C ASN A 65 21.92 -28.24 -6.66
N SER A 66 23.24 -28.04 -6.71
CA SER A 66 24.09 -27.65 -5.58
C SER A 66 24.46 -26.17 -5.56
N THR A 67 23.95 -25.36 -6.49
CA THR A 67 24.34 -23.96 -6.65
C THR A 67 23.12 -23.06 -6.48
N ASN A 68 23.29 -21.96 -5.71
CA ASN A 68 22.29 -20.92 -5.62
C ASN A 68 22.63 -19.76 -6.57
N ILE A 69 21.69 -19.38 -7.39
CA ILE A 69 21.80 -18.22 -8.28
C ILE A 69 21.05 -17.05 -7.64
N PHE A 70 21.74 -15.96 -7.39
CA PHE A 70 21.15 -14.75 -6.81
C PHE A 70 20.38 -13.96 -7.89
N LYS A 71 19.16 -13.57 -7.59
CA LYS A 71 18.25 -12.80 -8.45
C LYS A 71 18.59 -11.31 -8.38
N THR A 72 19.69 -10.94 -8.99
CA THR A 72 20.31 -9.60 -8.88
C THR A 72 19.35 -8.48 -9.24
N GLU A 73 18.65 -8.55 -10.38
CA GLU A 73 17.79 -7.45 -10.83
C GLU A 73 16.50 -7.35 -9.99
N GLU A 74 15.96 -8.45 -9.48
CA GLU A 74 14.82 -8.41 -8.56
C GLU A 74 15.22 -7.74 -7.23
N PHE A 75 16.39 -8.07 -6.70
CA PHE A 75 16.91 -7.46 -5.48
C PHE A 75 17.22 -5.97 -5.66
N ILE A 76 17.86 -5.58 -6.78
CA ILE A 76 18.14 -4.18 -7.10
C ILE A 76 16.83 -3.39 -7.25
N SER A 77 15.83 -3.98 -7.88
CA SER A 77 14.51 -3.38 -8.00
C SER A 77 13.90 -3.08 -6.63
N MET A 78 13.91 -4.06 -5.72
CA MET A 78 13.44 -3.87 -4.36
C MET A 78 14.19 -2.75 -3.63
N LEU A 79 15.52 -2.71 -3.72
CA LEU A 79 16.33 -1.65 -3.10
C LEU A 79 15.98 -0.25 -3.61
N ARG A 80 15.67 -0.11 -4.91
CA ARG A 80 15.31 1.17 -5.52
C ARG A 80 13.97 1.68 -5.02
N TYR A 81 13.03 0.78 -4.73
CA TYR A 81 11.66 1.14 -4.36
C TYR A 81 11.39 1.17 -2.86
N LYS A 82 12.43 1.16 -2.05
CA LYS A 82 12.31 1.18 -0.59
C LYS A 82 11.44 2.34 -0.07
N ASN A 83 11.51 3.52 -0.66
CA ASN A 83 10.74 4.69 -0.22
C ASN A 83 9.27 4.64 -0.63
N TYR A 84 8.88 3.71 -1.48
CA TYR A 84 7.51 3.48 -1.87
C TYR A 84 6.58 3.30 -0.66
N TRP A 85 7.02 2.52 0.32
CA TRP A 85 6.26 2.25 1.53
C TRP A 85 6.23 3.41 2.54
N GLU A 86 7.15 4.36 2.45
CA GLU A 86 7.17 5.53 3.32
C GLU A 86 6.08 6.54 2.97
N ASN A 87 5.77 6.69 1.67
CA ASN A 87 4.95 7.77 1.18
C ASN A 87 3.65 7.32 0.48
N SER A 88 3.61 6.11 -0.03
CA SER A 88 2.44 5.59 -0.75
C SER A 88 2.26 4.10 -0.47
N TYR A 89 1.16 3.76 0.16
CA TYR A 89 0.80 2.37 0.48
C TYR A 89 -0.26 1.89 -0.51
N THR A 90 0.16 1.61 -1.73
CA THR A 90 -0.71 1.07 -2.76
C THR A 90 -0.27 -0.34 -3.10
N LYS A 91 -1.16 -1.31 -2.92
CA LYS A 91 -0.96 -2.71 -3.28
C LYS A 91 -1.63 -2.98 -4.61
N TYR A 92 -0.92 -3.63 -5.51
CA TYR A 92 -1.51 -4.28 -6.66
C TYR A 92 -1.49 -5.79 -6.42
N SER A 93 -2.63 -6.43 -6.56
CA SER A 93 -2.69 -7.89 -6.59
C SER A 93 -2.62 -8.34 -8.04
N ASN A 94 -1.76 -9.30 -8.32
CA ASN A 94 -1.73 -9.96 -9.61
C ASN A 94 -2.69 -11.15 -9.59
N GLU A 95 -3.76 -11.08 -10.38
CA GLU A 95 -4.58 -12.26 -10.65
C GLU A 95 -4.04 -12.96 -11.90
N ILE A 96 -3.43 -14.12 -11.71
CA ILE A 96 -3.02 -14.98 -12.81
C ILE A 96 -4.28 -15.69 -13.32
N GLY A 97 -4.78 -15.25 -14.46
CA GLY A 97 -5.89 -15.90 -15.17
C GLY A 97 -5.45 -16.36 -16.57
N LEU A 98 -6.09 -17.41 -17.06
CA LEU A 98 -5.98 -17.76 -18.47
C LEU A 98 -6.72 -16.72 -19.30
N THR A 99 -6.01 -16.09 -20.22
CA THR A 99 -6.56 -15.09 -21.13
C THR A 99 -6.53 -15.63 -22.55
N SER A 100 -7.57 -15.32 -23.33
CA SER A 100 -7.58 -15.49 -24.78
C SER A 100 -7.90 -14.14 -25.40
N GLU A 101 -7.07 -13.69 -26.33
CA GLU A 101 -7.21 -12.38 -26.99
C GLU A 101 -7.32 -11.18 -26.00
N GLY A 102 -6.60 -11.25 -24.87
CA GLY A 102 -6.64 -10.21 -23.84
C GLY A 102 -7.85 -10.26 -22.90
N LYS A 103 -8.70 -11.28 -23.00
CA LYS A 103 -9.85 -11.48 -22.10
C LYS A 103 -9.63 -12.68 -21.17
N TYR A 104 -10.05 -12.54 -19.91
CA TYR A 104 -10.05 -13.67 -18.97
C TYR A 104 -11.12 -14.70 -19.36
N LEU A 105 -10.75 -15.98 -19.45
CA LEU A 105 -11.66 -17.05 -19.87
C LEU A 105 -12.84 -17.28 -18.91
N ASN A 106 -12.74 -16.79 -17.68
CA ASN A 106 -13.82 -16.95 -16.69
C ASN A 106 -14.84 -15.80 -16.68
N TYR A 107 -14.66 -14.76 -17.50
CA TYR A 107 -15.59 -13.66 -17.58
C TYR A 107 -16.44 -13.76 -18.83
N ASN A 108 -17.75 -13.97 -18.64
CA ASN A 108 -18.75 -13.99 -19.71
C ASN A 108 -19.21 -12.57 -20.11
N THR A 109 -18.34 -11.57 -20.00
CA THR A 109 -18.67 -10.19 -20.32
C THR A 109 -17.86 -9.72 -21.51
N ASP A 110 -18.51 -9.05 -22.45
CA ASP A 110 -17.91 -8.50 -23.67
C ASP A 110 -17.02 -7.27 -23.40
N VAL A 111 -17.09 -6.71 -22.19
CA VAL A 111 -16.30 -5.55 -21.76
C VAL A 111 -15.60 -5.86 -20.45
N VAL A 112 -14.28 -5.83 -20.48
CA VAL A 112 -13.43 -5.96 -19.29
C VAL A 112 -12.66 -4.66 -19.12
N LEU A 113 -12.68 -4.08 -17.91
CA LEU A 113 -11.76 -3.01 -17.55
C LEU A 113 -10.36 -3.62 -17.46
N ASP A 114 -9.53 -3.32 -18.44
CA ASP A 114 -8.12 -3.71 -18.42
C ASP A 114 -7.31 -2.58 -17.81
N PHE A 115 -6.69 -2.83 -16.64
CA PHE A 115 -5.71 -1.94 -16.07
C PHE A 115 -4.33 -2.36 -16.57
N PRO A 116 -3.76 -1.67 -17.58
CA PRO A 116 -2.54 -2.10 -18.26
C PRO A 116 -1.29 -2.09 -17.38
N HIS A 117 -1.40 -1.61 -16.15
CA HIS A 117 -0.31 -1.51 -15.18
C HIS A 117 -0.49 -2.45 -13.99
N LYS A 118 -1.07 -3.64 -14.21
CA LYS A 118 -1.00 -4.74 -13.25
C LYS A 118 0.47 -5.01 -12.93
N ASP A 119 0.78 -5.24 -11.67
CA ASP A 119 2.15 -5.44 -11.18
C ASP A 119 3.08 -4.23 -11.31
N SER A 120 2.55 -3.04 -11.24
CA SER A 120 3.34 -1.83 -11.23
C SER A 120 3.44 -1.20 -9.86
N ILE A 121 4.59 -0.57 -9.59
CA ILE A 121 4.80 0.29 -8.43
C ILE A 121 4.68 1.72 -8.91
N LEU A 122 3.87 2.50 -8.22
CA LEU A 122 3.72 3.90 -8.48
C LEU A 122 4.69 4.68 -7.60
N GLU A 123 5.57 5.46 -8.23
CA GLU A 123 6.33 6.48 -7.55
C GLU A 123 5.48 7.75 -7.47
N GLY A 124 4.85 7.95 -6.34
CA GLY A 124 4.08 9.13 -6.02
C GLY A 124 4.13 9.40 -4.54
N GLY A 125 4.10 10.63 -4.13
CA GLY A 125 4.14 11.01 -2.73
C GLY A 125 2.82 11.58 -2.25
N MET A 126 2.54 11.36 -0.97
CA MET A 126 1.35 11.90 -0.29
C MET A 126 1.60 13.26 0.37
N THR A 127 2.83 13.77 0.29
CA THR A 127 3.18 15.07 0.89
C THR A 127 2.90 16.22 -0.07
N LYS A 128 2.74 17.43 0.48
CA LYS A 128 2.51 18.63 -0.33
C LYS A 128 3.67 18.91 -1.29
N GLU A 129 4.89 18.55 -0.92
CA GLU A 129 6.10 18.72 -1.75
C GLU A 129 6.12 17.79 -2.96
N ASP A 130 5.29 16.76 -2.96
CA ASP A 130 5.17 15.80 -4.08
C ASP A 130 4.18 16.26 -5.15
N GLN A 131 3.48 17.37 -4.95
CA GLN A 131 2.55 17.91 -5.93
C GLN A 131 3.27 18.27 -7.23
N GLY A 132 2.73 17.79 -8.35
CA GLY A 132 3.27 18.06 -9.68
C GLY A 132 4.51 17.26 -10.06
N LYS A 133 4.99 16.32 -9.22
CA LYS A 133 5.96 15.31 -9.64
C LYS A 133 5.35 14.44 -10.73
N LYS A 134 6.19 14.00 -11.68
CA LYS A 134 5.76 13.00 -12.66
C LYS A 134 5.47 11.71 -11.93
N GLU A 135 4.27 11.18 -12.13
CA GLU A 135 3.91 9.86 -11.66
C GLU A 135 4.55 8.82 -12.57
N ILE A 136 5.41 8.00 -12.00
CA ILE A 136 6.15 6.98 -12.74
C ILE A 136 5.66 5.63 -12.25
N TYR A 137 5.21 4.80 -13.19
CA TYR A 137 4.85 3.42 -12.95
C TYR A 137 6.03 2.52 -13.28
N TYR A 138 6.41 1.69 -12.34
CA TYR A 138 7.46 0.71 -12.52
C TYR A 138 6.86 -0.70 -12.57
N HIS A 139 7.09 -1.42 -13.65
CA HIS A 139 6.72 -2.83 -13.73
C HIS A 139 7.67 -3.64 -12.85
N ASN A 140 7.22 -4.00 -11.66
CA ASN A 140 7.99 -4.85 -10.77
C ASN A 140 7.07 -5.74 -9.94
N VAL A 141 7.49 -6.97 -9.79
CA VAL A 141 6.90 -7.91 -8.86
C VAL A 141 7.54 -7.64 -7.50
N LEU A 142 6.78 -7.05 -6.58
CA LEU A 142 7.16 -7.05 -5.17
C LEU A 142 7.06 -8.48 -4.65
N ALA A 143 7.99 -8.89 -3.81
CA ALA A 143 7.89 -10.17 -3.14
C ALA A 143 6.56 -10.26 -2.40
N LYS A 144 5.77 -11.29 -2.67
CA LYS A 144 4.44 -11.46 -2.08
C LYS A 144 4.52 -11.45 -0.55
N GLU A 145 5.56 -12.09 -0.01
CA GLU A 145 5.80 -12.16 1.43
C GLU A 145 6.00 -10.79 2.07
N GLU A 146 6.63 -9.84 1.38
CA GLU A 146 6.79 -8.48 1.89
C GLU A 146 5.46 -7.76 2.00
N ILE A 147 4.61 -7.90 0.98
CA ILE A 147 3.28 -7.30 0.97
C ILE A 147 2.43 -7.93 2.08
N ASP A 148 2.43 -9.24 2.19
CA ASP A 148 1.67 -9.98 3.18
C ASP A 148 2.13 -9.62 4.60
N THR A 149 3.44 -9.49 4.83
CA THR A 149 4.01 -9.04 6.10
C THR A 149 3.62 -7.59 6.39
N LEU A 150 3.68 -6.70 5.41
CA LEU A 150 3.32 -5.30 5.59
C LEU A 150 1.84 -5.14 5.96
N LEU A 151 0.96 -5.89 5.31
CA LEU A 151 -0.49 -5.83 5.52
C LEU A 151 -0.99 -6.75 6.64
N SER A 152 -0.10 -7.56 7.23
CA SER A 152 -0.47 -8.35 8.41
C SER A 152 -0.88 -7.45 9.58
N PRO A 153 -1.76 -7.90 10.50
CA PRO A 153 -2.18 -7.14 11.65
C PRO A 153 -1.00 -6.60 12.46
N LYS A 154 -1.08 -5.34 12.88
CA LYS A 154 -0.05 -4.66 13.66
C LYS A 154 -0.50 -4.49 15.10
N VAL A 155 0.46 -4.57 16.00
CA VAL A 155 0.22 -4.26 17.41
C VAL A 155 0.04 -2.75 17.56
N LEU A 156 -1.07 -2.35 18.18
CA LEU A 156 -1.31 -0.97 18.57
C LEU A 156 -0.47 -0.64 19.80
N THR A 157 0.20 0.48 19.80
CA THR A 157 1.04 0.96 20.91
C THR A 157 0.55 2.30 21.43
N ASN A 158 0.96 2.67 22.63
CA ASN A 158 0.54 3.92 23.26
C ASN A 158 -0.97 4.07 23.40
N ILE A 159 -1.65 2.98 23.78
CA ILE A 159 -3.11 2.96 23.93
C ILE A 159 -3.48 3.84 25.12
N LYS A 160 -4.40 4.76 24.90
CA LYS A 160 -4.87 5.70 25.92
C LYS A 160 -6.36 5.83 25.87
N LYS A 161 -6.99 5.72 27.02
CA LYS A 161 -8.41 5.97 27.19
C LYS A 161 -8.65 7.39 27.68
N TYR A 162 -9.59 8.07 27.09
CA TYR A 162 -10.06 9.38 27.53
C TYR A 162 -11.51 9.24 27.93
N ASP A 163 -11.81 9.55 29.19
CA ASP A 163 -13.16 9.53 29.74
C ASP A 163 -13.41 10.76 30.63
N LYS A 164 -14.53 10.81 31.33
CA LYS A 164 -14.88 11.90 32.23
C LYS A 164 -13.90 12.11 33.40
N ASN A 165 -13.07 11.11 33.70
CA ASN A 165 -12.05 11.18 34.76
C ASN A 165 -10.68 11.57 34.24
N GLY A 166 -10.52 11.77 32.92
CA GLY A 166 -9.29 12.19 32.30
C GLY A 166 -8.66 11.16 31.36
N LYS A 167 -7.33 11.16 31.30
CA LYS A 167 -6.53 10.31 30.42
C LYS A 167 -5.89 9.19 31.23
N HIS A 168 -6.06 7.96 30.75
CA HIS A 168 -5.51 6.76 31.37
C HIS A 168 -4.73 5.95 30.36
N ASP A 169 -3.62 5.36 30.77
CA ASP A 169 -2.93 4.33 30.03
C ASP A 169 -3.66 3.01 30.24
N ILE A 170 -3.93 2.29 29.16
CA ILE A 170 -4.60 0.99 29.15
C ILE A 170 -3.83 0.03 28.24
N ASP A 171 -3.97 -1.26 28.50
CA ASP A 171 -3.29 -2.28 27.71
C ASP A 171 -4.14 -2.79 26.54
N ASP A 172 -5.47 -2.65 26.63
CA ASP A 172 -6.42 -3.09 25.59
C ASP A 172 -7.68 -2.23 25.59
N PHE A 173 -8.49 -2.36 24.54
CA PHE A 173 -9.77 -1.70 24.37
C PHE A 173 -10.90 -2.73 24.17
N THR A 174 -12.12 -2.33 24.43
CA THR A 174 -13.32 -3.16 24.32
C THR A 174 -14.19 -2.73 23.14
N ASP A 175 -15.16 -3.57 22.75
CA ASP A 175 -16.13 -3.24 21.69
C ASP A 175 -17.11 -2.11 22.09
N GLN A 176 -17.07 -1.66 23.34
CA GLN A 176 -17.84 -0.51 23.83
C GLN A 176 -17.06 0.81 23.72
N ASP A 177 -15.81 0.76 23.40
CA ASP A 177 -14.96 1.95 23.29
C ASP A 177 -15.01 2.53 21.87
N ASN A 178 -15.03 3.86 21.76
CA ASN A 178 -14.79 4.54 20.51
C ASN A 178 -13.28 4.62 20.24
N LEU A 179 -12.85 4.29 19.05
CA LEU A 179 -11.43 4.19 18.71
C LEU A 179 -11.00 5.33 17.81
N ILE A 180 -9.85 5.93 18.13
CA ILE A 180 -9.10 6.82 17.25
C ILE A 180 -7.74 6.18 17.02
N ILE A 181 -7.51 5.67 15.82
CA ILE A 181 -6.26 5.01 15.45
C ILE A 181 -5.43 5.96 14.60
N LYS A 182 -4.23 6.30 15.09
CA LYS A 182 -3.29 7.15 14.39
C LYS A 182 -2.26 6.29 13.65
N GLY A 183 -2.17 6.47 12.34
CA GLY A 183 -1.23 5.73 11.50
C GLY A 183 -1.58 5.81 10.03
N ASN A 184 -0.89 5.03 9.21
CA ASN A 184 -1.30 4.83 7.82
C ASN A 184 -2.64 4.08 7.79
N ASN A 185 -3.65 4.67 7.14
CA ASN A 185 -5.01 4.13 7.19
C ASN A 185 -5.15 2.78 6.48
N LEU A 186 -4.37 2.46 5.45
CA LEU A 186 -4.41 1.15 4.80
C LEU A 186 -3.94 0.05 5.76
N ILE A 187 -2.83 0.29 6.45
CA ILE A 187 -2.29 -0.65 7.45
C ILE A 187 -3.26 -0.77 8.65
N ALA A 188 -3.82 0.35 9.09
CA ALA A 188 -4.80 0.35 10.19
C ALA A 188 -6.05 -0.47 9.83
N LEU A 189 -6.59 -0.31 8.63
CA LEU A 189 -7.74 -1.08 8.15
C LEU A 189 -7.44 -2.58 8.07
N HIS A 190 -6.28 -2.97 7.54
CA HIS A 190 -5.86 -4.37 7.54
C HIS A 190 -5.72 -4.94 8.96
N SER A 191 -5.23 -4.15 9.91
CA SER A 191 -5.11 -4.56 11.31
C SER A 191 -6.47 -4.71 12.01
N LEU A 192 -7.50 -4.02 11.53
CA LEU A 192 -8.87 -4.14 12.04
C LEU A 192 -9.60 -5.37 11.49
N LYS A 193 -9.14 -5.94 10.37
CA LYS A 193 -9.84 -7.02 9.67
C LYS A 193 -10.09 -8.22 10.58
N GLU A 194 -9.09 -8.67 11.34
CA GLU A 194 -9.22 -9.82 12.23
C GLU A 194 -10.38 -9.70 13.23
N ARG A 195 -10.58 -8.48 13.76
CA ARG A 195 -11.61 -8.23 14.76
C ARG A 195 -12.97 -7.85 14.17
N TYR A 196 -12.99 -7.13 13.03
CA TYR A 196 -14.16 -6.47 12.49
C TYR A 196 -14.59 -6.94 11.10
N GLU A 197 -14.02 -8.02 10.56
CA GLU A 197 -14.46 -8.60 9.28
C GLU A 197 -15.96 -8.92 9.30
N ASN A 198 -16.71 -8.45 8.30
CA ASN A 198 -18.16 -8.60 8.15
C ASN A 198 -19.00 -8.07 9.33
N LYS A 199 -18.49 -7.10 10.12
CA LYS A 199 -19.17 -6.60 11.31
C LYS A 199 -19.54 -5.12 11.24
N ILE A 200 -18.92 -4.35 10.36
CA ILE A 200 -19.12 -2.90 10.28
C ILE A 200 -20.44 -2.59 9.61
N LYS A 201 -21.30 -1.88 10.30
CA LYS A 201 -22.63 -1.50 9.82
C LYS A 201 -22.61 -0.30 8.89
N MET A 202 -21.72 0.64 9.12
CA MET A 202 -21.61 1.85 8.31
C MET A 202 -20.16 2.29 8.20
N ILE A 203 -19.75 2.63 6.97
CA ILE A 203 -18.48 3.27 6.68
C ILE A 203 -18.78 4.63 6.05
N TYR A 204 -18.14 5.68 6.55
CA TYR A 204 -18.18 7.01 5.95
C TYR A 204 -16.76 7.47 5.65
N ILE A 205 -16.50 7.85 4.39
CA ILE A 205 -15.18 8.24 3.91
C ILE A 205 -15.24 9.63 3.30
N ASP A 206 -14.28 10.46 3.65
CA ASP A 206 -14.01 11.78 3.07
C ASP A 206 -12.56 11.77 2.54
N PRO A 207 -12.31 11.20 1.34
CA PRO A 207 -10.97 11.08 0.75
C PRO A 207 -10.51 12.43 0.18
N PRO A 208 -9.23 12.57 -0.21
CA PRO A 208 -8.79 13.70 -1.03
C PRO A 208 -9.63 13.80 -2.32
N TYR A 209 -10.11 14.99 -2.65
CA TYR A 209 -10.99 15.19 -3.82
C TYR A 209 -10.24 15.33 -5.14
N ASN A 210 -8.93 15.39 -5.10
CA ASN A 210 -8.08 15.58 -6.27
C ASN A 210 -8.33 16.90 -7.01
N THR A 211 -8.60 17.95 -6.26
CA THR A 211 -8.94 19.29 -6.79
C THR A 211 -7.72 20.06 -7.27
N GLY A 212 -6.52 19.65 -6.88
CA GLY A 212 -5.29 20.40 -7.12
C GLY A 212 -5.17 21.66 -6.25
N ASN A 213 -5.94 21.77 -5.16
CA ASN A 213 -5.94 22.94 -4.30
C ASN A 213 -4.74 22.92 -3.34
N ASP A 214 -3.94 23.98 -3.38
CA ASP A 214 -2.72 24.12 -2.58
C ASP A 214 -2.97 24.41 -1.08
N SER A 215 -4.21 24.61 -0.67
CA SER A 215 -4.54 24.90 0.74
C SER A 215 -4.41 23.72 1.68
N PHE A 216 -4.39 22.50 1.17
CA PHE A 216 -4.29 21.29 1.96
C PHE A 216 -2.84 20.95 2.35
N LYS A 217 -2.69 20.24 3.48
CA LYS A 217 -1.38 19.76 3.98
C LYS A 217 -0.93 18.45 3.36
N TYR A 218 -1.74 17.86 2.49
CA TYR A 218 -1.49 16.61 1.76
C TYR A 218 -1.52 16.88 0.25
N ASN A 219 -1.02 15.91 -0.51
CA ASN A 219 -1.12 15.95 -1.97
C ASN A 219 -2.59 15.79 -2.40
N ASP A 220 -3.10 16.76 -3.14
CA ASP A 220 -4.45 16.76 -3.71
C ASP A 220 -4.42 16.97 -5.23
N LYS A 221 -3.31 16.54 -5.86
CA LYS A 221 -3.09 16.67 -7.30
C LYS A 221 -2.45 15.39 -7.84
N PHE A 222 -3.30 14.41 -8.09
CA PHE A 222 -2.94 13.14 -8.70
C PHE A 222 -3.50 13.03 -10.11
N ASN A 223 -2.92 12.17 -10.94
CA ASN A 223 -3.66 11.66 -12.10
C ASN A 223 -4.81 10.78 -11.64
N HIS A 224 -5.89 10.72 -12.41
CA HIS A 224 -7.06 9.90 -12.07
C HIS A 224 -6.70 8.43 -11.77
N SER A 225 -5.81 7.84 -12.58
CA SER A 225 -5.37 6.46 -12.38
C SER A 225 -4.65 6.24 -11.04
N THR A 226 -3.82 7.20 -10.64
CA THR A 226 -3.11 7.15 -9.34
C THR A 226 -4.08 7.30 -8.18
N TRP A 227 -4.99 8.24 -8.29
CA TRP A 227 -6.03 8.45 -7.29
C TRP A 227 -6.90 7.21 -7.13
N LEU A 228 -7.34 6.61 -8.24
CA LEU A 228 -8.12 5.37 -8.24
C LEU A 228 -7.34 4.21 -7.59
N ALA A 229 -6.07 4.04 -7.93
CA ALA A 229 -5.23 3.02 -7.33
C ALA A 229 -5.09 3.21 -5.80
N PHE A 230 -4.91 4.46 -5.35
CA PHE A 230 -4.86 4.81 -3.93
C PHE A 230 -6.17 4.46 -3.21
N VAL A 231 -7.31 4.77 -3.81
CA VAL A 231 -8.64 4.55 -3.22
C VAL A 231 -9.03 3.07 -3.28
N LYS A 232 -8.74 2.36 -4.38
CA LYS A 232 -9.11 0.96 -4.60
C LYS A 232 -8.72 0.06 -3.44
N ASN A 233 -7.46 0.07 -3.03
CA ASN A 233 -6.97 -0.78 -1.95
C ASN A 233 -7.70 -0.55 -0.62
N ARG A 234 -8.11 0.67 -0.37
CA ARG A 234 -8.86 1.05 0.84
C ARG A 234 -10.31 0.62 0.77
N LEU A 235 -10.90 0.68 -0.41
CA LEU A 235 -12.27 0.22 -0.63
C LEU A 235 -12.38 -1.31 -0.59
N GLU A 236 -11.40 -2.03 -1.12
CA GLU A 236 -11.36 -3.50 -1.05
C GLU A 236 -11.32 -3.99 0.40
N ILE A 237 -10.48 -3.41 1.24
CA ILE A 237 -10.47 -3.76 2.67
C ILE A 237 -11.73 -3.27 3.38
N ALA A 238 -12.26 -2.09 3.05
CA ALA A 238 -13.50 -1.58 3.58
C ALA A 238 -14.68 -2.52 3.26
N TYR A 239 -14.73 -3.06 2.04
CA TYR A 239 -15.72 -4.06 1.64
C TYR A 239 -15.68 -5.30 2.54
N SER A 240 -14.47 -5.81 2.84
CA SER A 240 -14.33 -6.98 3.71
C SER A 240 -14.74 -6.72 5.16
N LEU A 241 -14.73 -5.46 5.62
CA LEU A 241 -15.17 -5.09 6.97
C LEU A 241 -16.69 -4.93 7.07
N LEU A 242 -17.38 -4.58 5.96
CA LEU A 242 -18.83 -4.36 5.97
C LEU A 242 -19.60 -5.64 6.28
N SER A 243 -20.64 -5.52 7.12
CA SER A 243 -21.65 -6.57 7.29
C SER A 243 -22.52 -6.68 6.02
N GLN A 244 -23.24 -7.80 5.86
CA GLN A 244 -24.11 -8.03 4.70
C GLN A 244 -25.17 -6.94 4.50
N ASP A 245 -25.64 -6.34 5.59
CA ASP A 245 -26.59 -5.24 5.59
C ASP A 245 -25.93 -3.89 5.91
N GLY A 246 -24.60 -3.83 5.78
CA GLY A 246 -23.81 -2.62 5.96
C GLY A 246 -23.89 -1.70 4.75
N SER A 247 -23.55 -0.44 4.97
CA SER A 247 -23.53 0.59 3.92
C SER A 247 -22.26 1.42 3.95
N ILE A 248 -21.83 1.88 2.79
CA ILE A 248 -20.70 2.79 2.66
C ILE A 248 -21.16 4.10 2.02
N TYR A 249 -20.68 5.22 2.55
CA TYR A 249 -20.90 6.58 2.05
C TYR A 249 -19.55 7.21 1.77
N ILE A 250 -19.40 7.80 0.60
CA ILE A 250 -18.16 8.47 0.21
C ILE A 250 -18.50 9.89 -0.21
N GLN A 251 -17.92 10.85 0.50
CA GLN A 251 -18.00 12.25 0.12
C GLN A 251 -16.93 12.53 -0.92
N ILE A 252 -17.32 13.14 -2.03
CA ILE A 252 -16.42 13.45 -3.14
C ILE A 252 -17.02 14.60 -3.95
N ASP A 253 -16.21 15.31 -4.69
CA ASP A 253 -16.67 16.33 -5.63
C ASP A 253 -16.73 15.79 -7.07
N ASN A 254 -17.02 16.68 -8.02
CA ASN A 254 -17.17 16.33 -9.42
C ASN A 254 -15.86 15.95 -10.14
N ASN A 255 -14.69 16.13 -9.52
CA ASN A 255 -13.42 15.78 -10.18
C ASN A 255 -13.27 14.25 -10.32
N GLU A 256 -13.64 13.50 -9.29
CA GLU A 256 -13.40 12.05 -9.25
C GLU A 256 -14.69 11.21 -9.13
N VAL A 257 -15.87 11.81 -8.93
CA VAL A 257 -17.10 11.07 -8.66
C VAL A 257 -17.44 10.03 -9.72
N HIS A 258 -17.24 10.33 -10.99
CA HIS A 258 -17.60 9.41 -12.08
C HIS A 258 -16.65 8.20 -12.16
N TYR A 259 -15.36 8.44 -11.96
CA TYR A 259 -14.36 7.36 -11.89
C TYR A 259 -14.54 6.51 -10.64
N LEU A 260 -14.83 7.15 -9.52
CA LEU A 260 -15.12 6.48 -8.26
C LEU A 260 -16.36 5.58 -8.40
N LYS A 261 -17.42 6.06 -9.08
CA LYS A 261 -18.64 5.26 -9.29
C LYS A 261 -18.34 3.95 -10.01
N VAL A 262 -17.54 4.00 -11.09
CA VAL A 262 -17.14 2.79 -11.83
C VAL A 262 -16.33 1.83 -10.95
N LEU A 263 -15.39 2.36 -10.18
CA LEU A 263 -14.59 1.57 -9.24
C LEU A 263 -15.46 0.94 -8.13
N MET A 264 -16.43 1.68 -7.63
CA MET A 264 -17.38 1.18 -6.62
C MET A 264 -18.24 0.02 -7.17
N ASP A 265 -18.67 0.12 -8.42
CA ASP A 265 -19.42 -0.95 -9.09
C ASP A 265 -18.58 -2.22 -9.22
N GLU A 266 -17.29 -2.09 -9.52
CA GLU A 266 -16.36 -3.23 -9.59
C GLU A 266 -16.21 -3.93 -8.23
N ILE A 267 -16.09 -3.16 -7.14
CA ILE A 267 -15.79 -3.72 -5.81
C ILE A 267 -17.06 -4.17 -5.09
N PHE A 268 -18.12 -3.37 -5.13
CA PHE A 268 -19.34 -3.58 -4.34
C PHE A 268 -20.48 -4.18 -5.14
N GLY A 269 -20.36 -4.21 -6.46
CA GLY A 269 -21.41 -4.65 -7.38
C GLY A 269 -22.38 -3.53 -7.76
N GLU A 270 -22.63 -3.39 -9.06
CA GLU A 270 -23.50 -2.37 -9.65
C GLU A 270 -24.91 -2.33 -9.02
N ASN A 271 -25.47 -3.49 -8.75
CA ASN A 271 -26.84 -3.60 -8.19
C ASN A 271 -26.95 -3.10 -6.73
N ASN A 272 -25.84 -2.91 -6.05
CA ASN A 272 -25.80 -2.43 -4.67
C ASN A 272 -25.72 -0.90 -4.57
N PHE A 273 -25.61 -0.21 -5.70
CA PHE A 273 -25.66 1.24 -5.73
C PHE A 273 -27.05 1.74 -5.34
N GLN A 274 -27.12 2.58 -4.31
CA GLN A 274 -28.39 3.10 -3.80
C GLN A 274 -28.75 4.43 -4.44
N ARG A 275 -27.91 5.45 -4.28
CA ARG A 275 -28.13 6.77 -4.84
C ARG A 275 -26.91 7.68 -4.68
N GLU A 276 -26.91 8.73 -5.48
CA GLU A 276 -26.07 9.90 -5.32
C GLU A 276 -26.85 10.99 -4.57
N ILE A 277 -26.19 11.64 -3.60
CA ILE A 277 -26.75 12.75 -2.84
C ILE A 277 -25.94 14.00 -3.20
N ILE A 278 -26.57 14.91 -3.90
CA ILE A 278 -25.93 16.17 -4.33
C ILE A 278 -26.16 17.22 -3.25
N TRP A 279 -25.07 17.71 -2.66
CA TRP A 279 -25.11 18.85 -1.73
C TRP A 279 -24.75 20.12 -2.48
N VAL A 280 -25.74 20.99 -2.67
CA VAL A 280 -25.55 22.28 -3.33
C VAL A 280 -25.34 23.35 -2.26
N LEU A 281 -24.15 23.94 -2.23
CA LEU A 281 -23.91 25.15 -1.45
C LEU A 281 -24.66 26.31 -2.13
N LYS A 282 -25.59 26.94 -1.44
CA LYS A 282 -26.20 28.20 -1.90
C LYS A 282 -25.09 29.24 -1.96
N GLY A 283 -24.89 29.74 -3.16
CA GLY A 283 -23.85 30.57 -3.65
C GLY A 283 -23.15 31.53 -2.68
N VAL A 284 -21.88 31.61 -2.87
CA VAL A 284 -21.12 32.82 -2.58
C VAL A 284 -21.22 33.72 -3.81
#